data_f355acc1ecc97da75f1953f9609a98f5
#
_entry.id   f355acc1ecc97da75f1953f9609a98f5
#
_cell.length_a   1.000
_cell.length_b   1.000
_cell.length_c   1.000
_cell.angle_alpha   90.00
_cell.angle_beta   90.00
_cell.angle_gamma   90.00
#
_symmetry.space_group_name_H-M   'P 1'
#
loop_
_entity.id
_entity.type
_entity.pdbx_description
1 polymer ?
#
loop_
_entity_poly.entity_id
_entity_poly.type
_entity_poly.pdbx_seq_one_letter_code
_entity_poly.pdbx_strand_id
1 'polypeptide(L)'
;MNLLEIIAKAKAEKAKSLDLSQKELRLLPPELFEIDSLEELNLDRNKLVEIPDEIAKLKNLKSLSVSENDLMELPETIGELTKLNHLYLGYNSLSELPASVGKLVNLNTVNIAKNQLLDLPKEIGKWAKVTKLSLHDNMLSEIPATIGDMKSLVKLYLDNNDLNSIPATLGKLENLEILMVSGNNLSSVPSELGNLKKLRELVLDTNQLSTLPESLTQCDKLETISVVENPMEEGVPHAILNKKGLKVDQ
;
A
#
# COMPACT_ATOMS: atom_id res chain seq x y z
N MET A 1 -17.59 22.23 -21.27
CA MET A 1 -16.99 23.10 -20.24
C MET A 1 -15.50 22.81 -20.26
N ASN A 2 -14.66 23.81 -20.41
CA ASN A 2 -13.21 23.65 -20.36
C ASN A 2 -12.74 23.47 -18.92
N LEU A 3 -11.48 23.06 -18.71
CA LEU A 3 -10.92 22.77 -17.39
C LEU A 3 -11.05 23.95 -16.41
N LEU A 4 -10.69 25.18 -16.87
CA LEU A 4 -10.73 26.36 -16.01
C LEU A 4 -12.16 26.74 -15.62
N GLU A 5 -13.15 26.55 -16.51
CA GLU A 5 -14.56 26.72 -16.18
C GLU A 5 -15.06 25.74 -15.11
N ILE A 6 -14.61 24.46 -15.19
CA ILE A 6 -14.93 23.45 -14.18
C ILE A 6 -14.36 23.87 -12.82
N ILE A 7 -13.09 24.29 -12.78
CA ILE A 7 -12.40 24.72 -11.56
C ILE A 7 -13.05 25.98 -10.99
N ALA A 8 -13.32 26.98 -11.83
CA ALA A 8 -13.97 28.22 -11.41
C ALA A 8 -15.37 27.99 -10.82
N LYS A 9 -16.14 27.07 -11.43
CA LYS A 9 -17.44 26.66 -10.91
C LYS A 9 -17.30 25.97 -9.55
N ALA A 10 -16.40 24.99 -9.44
CA ALA A 10 -16.15 24.27 -8.20
C ALA A 10 -15.73 25.23 -7.06
N LYS A 11 -14.89 26.23 -7.37
CA LYS A 11 -14.49 27.26 -6.42
C LYS A 11 -15.68 28.13 -5.97
N ALA A 12 -16.49 28.62 -6.93
CA ALA A 12 -17.66 29.43 -6.61
C ALA A 12 -18.71 28.71 -5.76
N GLU A 13 -18.89 27.41 -6.01
CA GLU A 13 -19.84 26.55 -5.28
C GLU A 13 -19.24 26.01 -3.98
N LYS A 14 -17.98 26.29 -3.64
CA LYS A 14 -17.24 25.72 -2.50
C LYS A 14 -17.34 24.19 -2.49
N ALA A 15 -17.10 23.60 -3.65
CA ALA A 15 -17.21 22.16 -3.84
C ALA A 15 -16.36 21.39 -2.83
N LYS A 16 -16.89 20.27 -2.33
CA LYS A 16 -16.21 19.34 -1.44
C LYS A 16 -15.49 18.23 -2.20
N SER A 17 -16.00 17.90 -3.38
CA SER A 17 -15.44 16.87 -4.25
C SER A 17 -15.26 17.44 -5.65
N LEU A 18 -14.15 17.10 -6.29
CA LEU A 18 -13.85 17.50 -7.66
C LEU A 18 -13.25 16.30 -8.41
N ASP A 19 -13.92 15.92 -9.49
CA ASP A 19 -13.45 14.90 -10.41
C ASP A 19 -12.89 15.55 -11.68
N LEU A 20 -11.58 15.42 -11.86
CA LEU A 20 -10.82 15.83 -13.02
C LEU A 20 -10.17 14.62 -13.71
N SER A 21 -10.70 13.42 -13.51
CA SER A 21 -10.19 12.23 -14.18
C SER A 21 -10.41 12.27 -15.69
N GLN A 22 -9.54 11.58 -16.43
CA GLN A 22 -9.67 11.40 -17.89
C GLN A 22 -9.76 12.74 -18.68
N LYS A 23 -8.95 13.73 -18.28
CA LYS A 23 -8.89 15.05 -18.93
C LYS A 23 -7.62 15.29 -19.71
N GLU A 24 -6.77 14.25 -19.85
CA GLU A 24 -5.46 14.35 -20.53
C GLU A 24 -4.53 15.42 -19.93
N LEU A 25 -4.69 15.73 -18.65
CA LEU A 25 -3.93 16.75 -17.96
C LEU A 25 -2.45 16.33 -17.86
N ARG A 26 -1.57 17.24 -18.26
CA ARG A 26 -0.12 17.10 -18.07
C ARG A 26 0.39 17.90 -16.87
N LEU A 27 -0.32 18.98 -16.55
CA LEU A 27 -0.02 19.88 -15.44
C LEU A 27 -1.33 20.26 -14.74
N LEU A 28 -1.26 20.53 -13.46
CA LEU A 28 -2.38 21.05 -12.69
C LEU A 28 -2.37 22.59 -12.70
N PRO A 29 -3.47 23.25 -13.06
CA PRO A 29 -3.52 24.70 -13.08
C PRO A 29 -3.53 25.26 -11.65
N PRO A 30 -2.84 26.41 -11.39
CA PRO A 30 -2.73 27.00 -10.05
C PRO A 30 -4.07 27.30 -9.38
N GLU A 31 -5.10 27.62 -10.18
CA GLU A 31 -6.45 27.91 -9.72
C GLU A 31 -7.12 26.74 -8.97
N LEU A 32 -6.69 25.50 -9.26
CA LEU A 32 -7.15 24.31 -8.56
C LEU A 32 -6.85 24.40 -7.05
N PHE A 33 -5.68 24.90 -6.71
CA PHE A 33 -5.19 24.95 -5.33
C PHE A 33 -5.79 26.13 -4.52
N GLU A 34 -6.66 26.90 -5.14
CA GLU A 34 -7.43 27.97 -4.49
C GLU A 34 -8.80 27.47 -3.98
N ILE A 35 -9.15 26.20 -4.25
CA ILE A 35 -10.40 25.60 -3.78
C ILE A 35 -10.17 24.98 -2.38
N ASP A 36 -10.06 25.79 -1.36
CA ASP A 36 -9.76 25.42 0.02
C ASP A 36 -10.84 24.52 0.67
N SER A 37 -12.02 24.46 0.04
CA SER A 37 -13.14 23.62 0.49
C SER A 37 -13.01 22.15 0.12
N LEU A 38 -12.09 21.76 -0.78
CA LEU A 38 -11.98 20.37 -1.26
C LEU A 38 -11.65 19.39 -0.15
N GLU A 39 -12.44 18.32 -0.12
CA GLU A 39 -12.23 17.15 0.72
C GLU A 39 -11.85 15.92 -0.12
N GLU A 40 -12.26 15.88 -1.39
CA GLU A 40 -11.96 14.80 -2.32
C GLU A 40 -11.50 15.35 -3.66
N LEU A 41 -10.38 14.85 -4.16
CA LEU A 41 -9.83 15.22 -5.48
C LEU A 41 -9.47 13.95 -6.25
N ASN A 42 -10.11 13.77 -7.40
CA ASN A 42 -9.82 12.69 -8.33
C ASN A 42 -9.11 13.26 -9.57
N LEU A 43 -7.90 12.80 -9.81
CA LEU A 43 -7.03 13.13 -10.94
C LEU A 43 -6.65 11.88 -11.77
N ASP A 44 -7.36 10.77 -11.60
CA ASP A 44 -7.02 9.50 -12.24
C ASP A 44 -7.05 9.58 -13.77
N ARG A 45 -6.22 8.72 -14.40
CA ARG A 45 -6.20 8.58 -15.87
C ARG A 45 -5.93 9.89 -16.59
N ASN A 46 -4.91 10.57 -16.15
CA ASN A 46 -4.36 11.74 -16.82
C ASN A 46 -2.93 11.46 -17.32
N LYS A 47 -2.15 12.48 -17.58
CA LYS A 47 -0.76 12.41 -18.06
C LYS A 47 0.14 13.28 -17.16
N LEU A 48 -0.18 13.30 -15.85
CA LEU A 48 0.54 14.10 -14.87
C LEU A 48 1.91 13.45 -14.61
N VAL A 49 2.98 14.23 -14.73
CA VAL A 49 4.34 13.79 -14.43
C VAL A 49 4.78 14.19 -13.02
N GLU A 50 4.11 15.16 -12.43
CA GLU A 50 4.37 15.67 -11.09
C GLU A 50 3.10 16.18 -10.40
N ILE A 51 3.15 16.27 -9.08
CA ILE A 51 2.21 17.00 -8.24
C ILE A 51 2.97 18.19 -7.68
N PRO A 52 2.54 19.45 -7.96
CA PRO A 52 3.27 20.63 -7.50
C PRO A 52 3.11 20.83 -5.99
N ASP A 53 4.07 21.58 -5.40
CA ASP A 53 4.08 21.91 -3.97
C ASP A 53 2.81 22.62 -3.48
N GLU A 54 2.13 23.30 -4.37
CA GLU A 54 0.85 23.95 -4.11
C GLU A 54 -0.25 23.00 -3.64
N ILE A 55 -0.11 21.68 -3.82
CA ILE A 55 -1.04 20.66 -3.28
C ILE A 55 -1.24 20.86 -1.77
N ALA A 56 -0.21 21.33 -1.07
CA ALA A 56 -0.25 21.64 0.34
C ALA A 56 -1.30 22.69 0.75
N LYS A 57 -1.81 23.49 -0.19
CA LYS A 57 -2.88 24.48 0.08
C LYS A 57 -4.24 23.80 0.33
N LEU A 58 -4.44 22.58 -0.16
CA LEU A 58 -5.69 21.83 -0.01
C LEU A 58 -5.79 21.16 1.38
N LYS A 59 -5.70 21.94 2.45
CA LYS A 59 -5.63 21.49 3.85
C LYS A 59 -6.83 20.68 4.34
N ASN A 60 -7.94 20.68 3.60
CA ASN A 60 -9.14 19.94 3.96
C ASN A 60 -9.26 18.60 3.25
N LEU A 61 -8.28 18.27 2.38
CA LEU A 61 -8.33 17.05 1.59
C LEU A 61 -8.29 15.79 2.48
N LYS A 62 -9.27 14.91 2.25
CA LYS A 62 -9.43 13.61 2.92
C LYS A 62 -9.16 12.44 1.98
N SER A 63 -9.39 12.64 0.68
CA SER A 63 -9.14 11.64 -0.36
C SER A 63 -8.42 12.29 -1.55
N LEU A 64 -7.28 11.70 -1.92
CA LEU A 64 -6.53 12.07 -3.12
C LEU A 64 -6.32 10.83 -3.97
N SER A 65 -6.81 10.87 -5.21
CA SER A 65 -6.57 9.83 -6.20
C SER A 65 -5.86 10.43 -7.41
N VAL A 66 -4.70 9.87 -7.74
CA VAL A 66 -3.86 10.24 -8.90
C VAL A 66 -3.37 8.96 -9.60
N SER A 67 -4.19 7.92 -9.57
CA SER A 67 -3.86 6.63 -10.20
C SER A 67 -3.88 6.73 -11.73
N GLU A 68 -3.13 5.85 -12.39
CA GLU A 68 -3.05 5.81 -13.86
C GLU A 68 -2.59 7.17 -14.44
N ASN A 69 -1.40 7.62 -14.00
CA ASN A 69 -0.69 8.80 -14.47
C ASN A 69 0.79 8.44 -14.75
N ASP A 70 1.62 9.45 -14.97
CA ASP A 70 3.05 9.29 -15.27
C ASP A 70 3.94 9.86 -14.14
N LEU A 71 3.43 9.90 -12.88
CA LEU A 71 4.16 10.49 -11.75
C LEU A 71 5.46 9.75 -11.48
N MET A 72 6.58 10.49 -11.41
CA MET A 72 7.91 9.96 -11.09
C MET A 72 8.27 10.14 -9.61
N GLU A 73 7.71 11.17 -8.97
CA GLU A 73 7.96 11.51 -7.57
C GLU A 73 6.74 12.18 -6.91
N LEU A 74 6.74 12.27 -5.60
CA LEU A 74 5.81 13.07 -4.81
C LEU A 74 6.57 14.22 -4.16
N PRO A 75 5.97 15.42 -4.07
CA PRO A 75 6.59 16.54 -3.38
C PRO A 75 6.63 16.29 -1.86
N GLU A 76 7.66 16.80 -1.18
CA GLU A 76 7.74 16.74 0.30
C GLU A 76 6.52 17.42 0.97
N THR A 77 5.91 18.37 0.30
CA THR A 77 4.71 19.09 0.77
C THR A 77 3.47 18.20 0.83
N ILE A 78 3.48 16.99 0.22
CA ILE A 78 2.38 16.02 0.36
C ILE A 78 2.07 15.71 1.82
N GLY A 79 3.11 15.68 2.67
CA GLY A 79 2.99 15.42 4.11
C GLY A 79 2.21 16.49 4.87
N GLU A 80 1.88 17.63 4.25
CA GLU A 80 1.07 18.67 4.86
C GLU A 80 -0.44 18.41 4.76
N LEU A 81 -0.85 17.41 3.97
CA LEU A 81 -2.25 16.99 3.84
C LEU A 81 -2.68 16.10 5.03
N THR A 82 -2.51 16.56 6.23
CA THR A 82 -2.65 15.77 7.46
C THR A 82 -4.07 15.25 7.74
N LYS A 83 -5.09 15.71 6.99
CA LYS A 83 -6.46 15.18 7.05
C LYS A 83 -6.70 14.00 6.10
N LEU A 84 -5.71 13.64 5.28
CA LEU A 84 -5.86 12.56 4.30
C LEU A 84 -6.17 11.23 4.99
N ASN A 85 -7.24 10.57 4.53
CA ASN A 85 -7.66 9.24 4.93
C ASN A 85 -7.37 8.21 3.81
N HIS A 86 -7.46 8.64 2.55
CA HIS A 86 -7.28 7.77 1.39
C HIS A 86 -6.26 8.37 0.42
N LEU A 87 -5.28 7.58 0.03
CA LEU A 87 -4.24 7.96 -0.92
C LEU A 87 -4.10 6.87 -1.98
N TYR A 88 -4.44 7.22 -3.23
CA TYR A 88 -4.38 6.31 -4.36
C TYR A 88 -3.40 6.83 -5.41
N LEU A 89 -2.31 6.12 -5.57
CA LEU A 89 -1.19 6.45 -6.45
C LEU A 89 -0.82 5.28 -7.37
N GLY A 90 -1.68 4.28 -7.48
CA GLY A 90 -1.42 3.09 -8.27
C GLY A 90 -1.25 3.39 -9.76
N TYR A 91 -0.48 2.54 -10.47
CA TYR A 91 -0.21 2.73 -11.91
C TYR A 91 0.44 4.09 -12.21
N ASN A 92 1.60 4.32 -11.65
CA ASN A 92 2.48 5.46 -11.92
C ASN A 92 3.92 4.96 -12.12
N SER A 93 4.88 5.87 -12.09
CA SER A 93 6.32 5.57 -12.23
C SER A 93 7.13 5.99 -11.01
N LEU A 94 6.50 6.00 -9.82
CA LEU A 94 7.16 6.43 -8.58
C LEU A 94 8.30 5.48 -8.23
N SER A 95 9.52 6.02 -8.06
CA SER A 95 10.71 5.28 -7.65
C SER A 95 10.94 5.30 -6.13
N GLU A 96 10.40 6.30 -5.44
CA GLU A 96 10.50 6.47 -3.99
C GLU A 96 9.31 7.24 -3.42
N LEU A 97 9.19 7.22 -2.09
CA LEU A 97 8.25 8.06 -1.34
C LEU A 97 9.03 9.02 -0.44
N PRO A 98 8.65 10.31 -0.37
CA PRO A 98 9.29 11.25 0.52
C PRO A 98 9.04 10.89 1.99
N ALA A 99 10.01 11.14 2.87
CA ALA A 99 9.88 10.85 4.30
C ALA A 99 8.68 11.58 4.96
N SER A 100 8.26 12.69 4.36
CA SER A 100 7.10 13.48 4.82
C SER A 100 5.77 12.70 4.79
N VAL A 101 5.66 11.59 4.02
CA VAL A 101 4.45 10.73 4.04
C VAL A 101 4.15 10.23 5.45
N GLY A 102 5.17 10.11 6.31
CA GLY A 102 4.99 9.77 7.73
C GLY A 102 4.18 10.79 8.55
N LYS A 103 3.93 12.00 8.02
CA LYS A 103 3.04 13.00 8.66
C LYS A 103 1.56 12.71 8.41
N LEU A 104 1.23 11.83 7.44
CA LEU A 104 -0.13 11.48 7.05
C LEU A 104 -0.75 10.46 8.02
N VAL A 105 -0.77 10.75 9.30
CA VAL A 105 -1.15 9.85 10.40
C VAL A 105 -2.64 9.46 10.41
N ASN A 106 -3.46 10.08 9.56
CA ASN A 106 -4.88 9.78 9.45
C ASN A 106 -5.22 8.82 8.29
N LEU A 107 -4.22 8.41 7.50
CA LEU A 107 -4.44 7.45 6.42
C LEU A 107 -5.07 6.16 6.93
N ASN A 108 -6.08 5.70 6.20
CA ASN A 108 -6.77 4.42 6.41
C ASN A 108 -6.51 3.44 5.26
N THR A 109 -6.51 3.94 4.02
CA THR A 109 -6.27 3.15 2.82
C THR A 109 -5.17 3.79 2.00
N VAL A 110 -4.16 3.00 1.66
CA VAL A 110 -3.05 3.42 0.79
C VAL A 110 -2.88 2.41 -0.33
N ASN A 111 -2.91 2.90 -1.56
CA ASN A 111 -2.63 2.09 -2.74
C ASN A 111 -1.50 2.76 -3.55
N ILE A 112 -0.36 2.09 -3.63
CA ILE A 112 0.82 2.51 -4.41
C ILE A 112 1.28 1.34 -5.30
N ALA A 113 0.37 0.44 -5.62
CA ALA A 113 0.64 -0.70 -6.47
C ALA A 113 0.97 -0.27 -7.90
N LYS A 114 1.75 -1.10 -8.60
CA LYS A 114 2.14 -0.85 -10.00
C LYS A 114 2.85 0.49 -10.16
N ASN A 115 4.00 0.55 -9.49
CA ASN A 115 4.97 1.63 -9.56
C ASN A 115 6.39 1.03 -9.74
N GLN A 116 7.42 1.81 -9.46
CA GLN A 116 8.83 1.39 -9.59
C GLN A 116 9.59 1.57 -8.25
N LEU A 117 8.86 1.45 -7.11
CA LEU A 117 9.44 1.67 -5.78
C LEU A 117 10.54 0.64 -5.50
N LEU A 118 11.74 1.13 -5.17
CA LEU A 118 12.89 0.31 -4.79
C LEU A 118 12.91 0.02 -3.28
N ASP A 119 12.44 0.97 -2.49
CA ASP A 119 12.34 0.89 -1.04
C ASP A 119 11.15 1.69 -0.48
N LEU A 120 10.96 1.62 0.83
CA LEU A 120 9.95 2.37 1.55
C LEU A 120 10.61 3.14 2.70
N PRO A 121 10.27 4.42 2.92
CA PRO A 121 10.78 5.16 4.05
C PRO A 121 10.28 4.54 5.36
N LYS A 122 11.16 4.47 6.37
CA LYS A 122 10.80 3.95 7.71
C LYS A 122 9.64 4.71 8.36
N GLU A 123 9.37 5.91 7.91
CA GLU A 123 8.30 6.80 8.36
C GLU A 123 6.90 6.24 8.10
N ILE A 124 6.74 5.22 7.21
CA ILE A 124 5.45 4.53 7.02
C ILE A 124 4.95 3.86 8.31
N GLY A 125 5.85 3.49 9.22
CA GLY A 125 5.47 2.94 10.53
C GLY A 125 4.56 3.87 11.35
N LYS A 126 4.52 5.17 11.03
CA LYS A 126 3.62 6.14 11.66
C LYS A 126 2.17 6.07 11.15
N TRP A 127 1.89 5.26 10.13
CA TRP A 127 0.55 5.06 9.58
C TRP A 127 -0.30 4.13 10.45
N ALA A 128 -0.45 4.49 11.71
CA ALA A 128 -1.08 3.63 12.72
C ALA A 128 -2.56 3.32 12.47
N LYS A 129 -3.24 4.08 11.59
CA LYS A 129 -4.66 3.87 11.24
C LYS A 129 -4.86 3.15 9.91
N VAL A 130 -3.80 2.88 9.15
CA VAL A 130 -3.91 2.18 7.86
C VAL A 130 -4.40 0.76 8.09
N THR A 131 -5.51 0.42 7.44
CA THR A 131 -6.12 -0.91 7.48
C THR A 131 -5.82 -1.71 6.22
N LYS A 132 -5.59 -1.03 5.08
CA LYS A 132 -5.25 -1.65 3.80
C LYS A 132 -4.06 -0.94 3.17
N LEU A 133 -3.01 -1.71 2.89
CA LEU A 133 -1.81 -1.26 2.19
C LEU A 133 -1.56 -2.13 0.96
N SER A 134 -1.57 -1.52 -0.23
CA SER A 134 -1.27 -2.19 -1.49
C SER A 134 0.01 -1.65 -2.08
N LEU A 135 1.00 -2.52 -2.20
CA LEU A 135 2.36 -2.27 -2.71
C LEU A 135 2.75 -3.27 -3.80
N HIS A 136 1.80 -4.09 -4.26
CA HIS A 136 2.09 -5.12 -5.26
C HIS A 136 2.56 -4.52 -6.60
N ASP A 137 3.27 -5.32 -7.38
CA ASP A 137 3.84 -4.89 -8.68
C ASP A 137 4.73 -3.64 -8.52
N ASN A 138 5.77 -3.75 -7.71
CA ASN A 138 6.85 -2.78 -7.52
C ASN A 138 8.22 -3.49 -7.64
N MET A 139 9.29 -2.83 -7.24
CA MET A 139 10.67 -3.35 -7.27
C MET A 139 11.27 -3.39 -5.85
N LEU A 140 10.42 -3.56 -4.82
CA LEU A 140 10.87 -3.52 -3.42
C LEU A 140 11.80 -4.71 -3.12
N SER A 141 13.02 -4.43 -2.70
CA SER A 141 13.99 -5.44 -2.28
C SER A 141 13.88 -5.78 -0.78
N GLU A 142 13.32 -4.86 0.01
CA GLU A 142 13.08 -5.03 1.44
C GLU A 142 11.87 -4.23 1.94
N ILE A 143 11.38 -4.60 3.11
CA ILE A 143 10.32 -3.88 3.83
C ILE A 143 10.90 -3.38 5.16
N PRO A 144 10.75 -2.10 5.51
CA PRO A 144 11.30 -1.56 6.74
C PRO A 144 10.66 -2.22 7.96
N ALA A 145 11.47 -2.54 8.97
CA ALA A 145 11.00 -3.18 10.20
C ALA A 145 9.89 -2.38 10.93
N THR A 146 9.81 -1.09 10.68
CA THR A 146 8.76 -0.20 11.23
C THR A 146 7.36 -0.52 10.70
N ILE A 147 7.22 -1.36 9.67
CA ILE A 147 5.90 -1.86 9.23
C ILE A 147 5.15 -2.55 10.38
N GLY A 148 5.87 -3.20 11.31
CA GLY A 148 5.30 -3.82 12.51
C GLY A 148 4.64 -2.84 13.49
N ASP A 149 4.78 -1.53 13.28
CA ASP A 149 4.15 -0.49 14.08
C ASP A 149 2.77 -0.07 13.54
N MET A 150 2.39 -0.55 12.35
CA MET A 150 1.09 -0.28 11.72
C MET A 150 -0.02 -1.15 12.32
N LYS A 151 -0.34 -0.94 13.58
CA LYS A 151 -1.19 -1.84 14.40
C LYS A 151 -2.62 -2.06 13.89
N SER A 152 -3.13 -1.16 13.06
CA SER A 152 -4.47 -1.29 12.47
C SER A 152 -4.49 -2.09 11.16
N LEU A 153 -3.32 -2.52 10.65
CA LEU A 153 -3.23 -3.15 9.33
C LEU A 153 -3.99 -4.49 9.33
N VAL A 154 -4.91 -4.62 8.38
CA VAL A 154 -5.75 -5.81 8.18
C VAL A 154 -5.34 -6.53 6.90
N LYS A 155 -4.99 -5.78 5.86
CA LYS A 155 -4.62 -6.35 4.55
C LYS A 155 -3.32 -5.75 4.05
N LEU A 156 -2.36 -6.61 3.73
CA LEU A 156 -1.06 -6.25 3.17
C LEU A 156 -0.83 -7.02 1.87
N TYR A 157 -0.63 -6.30 0.78
CA TYR A 157 -0.37 -6.84 -0.55
C TYR A 157 1.03 -6.43 -1.00
N LEU A 158 1.91 -7.40 -1.16
CA LEU A 158 3.33 -7.27 -1.52
C LEU A 158 3.70 -8.13 -2.74
N ASP A 159 2.69 -8.66 -3.44
CA ASP A 159 2.91 -9.56 -4.58
C ASP A 159 3.74 -8.89 -5.66
N ASN A 160 4.51 -9.69 -6.41
CA ASN A 160 5.32 -9.22 -7.54
C ASN A 160 6.25 -8.07 -7.15
N ASN A 161 7.18 -8.36 -6.26
CA ASN A 161 8.29 -7.50 -5.87
C ASN A 161 9.61 -8.30 -5.92
N ASP A 162 10.71 -7.71 -5.46
CA ASP A 162 12.04 -8.34 -5.41
C ASP A 162 12.47 -8.73 -3.99
N LEU A 163 11.49 -8.99 -3.08
CA LEU A 163 11.75 -9.23 -1.66
C LEU A 163 12.54 -10.52 -1.46
N ASN A 164 13.72 -10.42 -0.83
CA ASN A 164 14.51 -11.57 -0.41
C ASN A 164 14.12 -12.09 0.99
N SER A 165 13.50 -11.23 1.78
CA SER A 165 12.99 -11.55 3.12
C SER A 165 11.86 -10.60 3.51
N ILE A 166 11.07 -11.00 4.50
CA ILE A 166 10.11 -10.13 5.18
C ILE A 166 10.49 -10.00 6.65
N PRO A 167 10.34 -8.80 7.26
CA PRO A 167 10.83 -8.57 8.61
C PRO A 167 10.02 -9.34 9.66
N ALA A 168 10.67 -9.90 10.67
CA ALA A 168 10.05 -10.59 11.80
C ALA A 168 9.02 -9.70 12.54
N THR A 169 9.18 -8.37 12.44
CA THR A 169 8.23 -7.41 13.03
C THR A 169 6.83 -7.46 12.43
N LEU A 170 6.63 -8.09 11.26
CA LEU A 170 5.29 -8.38 10.73
C LEU A 170 4.45 -9.18 11.76
N GLY A 171 5.08 -10.06 12.54
CA GLY A 171 4.41 -10.79 13.62
C GLY A 171 3.80 -9.92 14.73
N LYS A 172 4.05 -8.60 14.72
CA LYS A 172 3.44 -7.63 15.65
C LYS A 172 2.11 -7.06 15.13
N LEU A 173 1.68 -7.42 13.92
CA LEU A 173 0.46 -6.89 13.29
C LEU A 173 -0.77 -7.69 13.74
N GLU A 174 -1.19 -7.50 14.98
CA GLU A 174 -2.23 -8.29 15.65
C GLU A 174 -3.59 -8.30 14.93
N ASN A 175 -3.83 -7.35 14.03
CA ASN A 175 -5.06 -7.24 13.25
C ASN A 175 -4.94 -7.76 11.81
N LEU A 176 -3.77 -8.25 11.40
CA LEU A 176 -3.56 -8.71 10.03
C LEU A 176 -4.37 -9.97 9.76
N GLU A 177 -5.20 -9.92 8.72
CA GLU A 177 -6.06 -11.02 8.25
C GLU A 177 -5.58 -11.59 6.92
N ILE A 178 -5.01 -10.75 6.06
CA ILE A 178 -4.55 -11.14 4.73
C ILE A 178 -3.12 -10.66 4.51
N LEU A 179 -2.24 -11.60 4.18
CA LEU A 179 -0.87 -11.33 3.74
C LEU A 179 -0.61 -12.03 2.41
N MET A 180 -0.41 -11.25 1.37
CA MET A 180 -0.06 -11.73 0.02
C MET A 180 1.36 -11.26 -0.32
N VAL A 181 2.24 -12.23 -0.65
CA VAL A 181 3.66 -11.99 -0.95
C VAL A 181 4.12 -12.89 -2.11
N SER A 182 3.21 -13.24 -3.01
CA SER A 182 3.51 -14.06 -4.17
C SER A 182 4.46 -13.36 -5.14
N GLY A 183 5.18 -14.13 -5.97
CA GLY A 183 6.05 -13.55 -6.99
C GLY A 183 7.19 -12.73 -6.39
N ASN A 184 7.89 -13.27 -5.39
CA ASN A 184 9.05 -12.66 -4.74
C ASN A 184 10.24 -13.64 -4.72
N ASN A 185 11.30 -13.30 -3.99
CA ASN A 185 12.51 -14.11 -3.90
C ASN A 185 12.71 -14.70 -2.48
N LEU A 186 11.61 -14.93 -1.73
CA LEU A 186 11.68 -15.38 -0.34
C LEU A 186 12.21 -16.81 -0.26
N SER A 187 13.32 -17.04 0.43
CA SER A 187 13.84 -18.38 0.76
C SER A 187 13.25 -18.95 2.07
N SER A 188 12.70 -18.08 2.91
CA SER A 188 12.03 -18.44 4.16
C SER A 188 11.08 -17.34 4.62
N VAL A 189 10.18 -17.66 5.55
CA VAL A 189 9.35 -16.70 6.26
C VAL A 189 9.63 -16.77 7.76
N PRO A 190 9.58 -15.64 8.48
CA PRO A 190 9.93 -15.59 9.91
C PRO A 190 8.92 -16.37 10.76
N SER A 191 9.41 -17.05 11.79
CA SER A 191 8.58 -17.80 12.75
C SER A 191 7.58 -16.92 13.49
N GLU A 192 7.87 -15.63 13.60
CA GLU A 192 7.02 -14.62 14.23
C GLU A 192 5.68 -14.43 13.54
N LEU A 193 5.52 -14.91 12.29
CA LEU A 193 4.21 -14.93 11.63
C LEU A 193 3.20 -15.79 12.42
N GLY A 194 3.65 -16.77 13.21
CA GLY A 194 2.81 -17.54 14.13
C GLY A 194 2.10 -16.73 15.21
N ASN A 195 2.53 -15.47 15.44
CA ASN A 195 1.89 -14.54 16.38
C ASN A 195 0.63 -13.88 15.81
N LEU A 196 0.37 -14.02 14.51
CA LEU A 196 -0.74 -13.35 13.81
C LEU A 196 -2.05 -14.11 14.06
N LYS A 197 -2.68 -13.89 15.22
CA LYS A 197 -3.87 -14.63 15.65
C LYS A 197 -5.13 -14.39 14.82
N LYS A 198 -5.17 -13.32 14.02
CA LYS A 198 -6.27 -13.01 13.12
C LYS A 198 -5.98 -13.36 11.66
N LEU A 199 -4.76 -13.82 11.34
CA LEU A 199 -4.39 -14.18 9.97
C LEU A 199 -5.30 -15.32 9.47
N ARG A 200 -5.94 -15.10 8.34
CA ARG A 200 -6.85 -16.02 7.66
C ARG A 200 -6.26 -16.55 6.36
N GLU A 201 -5.54 -15.69 5.66
CA GLU A 201 -5.01 -16.00 4.35
C GLU A 201 -3.53 -15.60 4.26
N LEU A 202 -2.69 -16.57 3.91
CA LEU A 202 -1.26 -16.39 3.66
C LEU A 202 -0.94 -16.95 2.28
N VAL A 203 -0.59 -16.06 1.33
CA VAL A 203 -0.27 -16.44 -0.04
C VAL A 203 1.19 -16.13 -0.33
N LEU A 204 1.96 -17.17 -0.63
CA LEU A 204 3.41 -17.16 -0.79
C LEU A 204 3.85 -17.82 -2.10
N ASP A 205 2.94 -17.93 -3.07
CA ASP A 205 3.19 -18.59 -4.36
C ASP A 205 4.39 -17.99 -5.09
N THR A 206 5.02 -18.76 -5.95
CA THR A 206 6.10 -18.26 -6.82
C THR A 206 7.19 -17.55 -6.01
N ASN A 207 7.78 -18.27 -5.06
CA ASN A 207 8.91 -17.85 -4.23
C ASN A 207 10.02 -18.92 -4.27
N GLN A 208 10.99 -18.85 -3.34
CA GLN A 208 12.12 -19.79 -3.23
C GLN A 208 12.09 -20.55 -1.91
N LEU A 209 10.87 -20.79 -1.36
CA LEU A 209 10.71 -21.44 -0.07
C LEU A 209 11.06 -22.93 -0.12
N SER A 210 11.89 -23.40 0.82
CA SER A 210 12.17 -24.82 0.99
C SER A 210 11.20 -25.49 1.98
N THR A 211 10.68 -24.73 2.95
CA THR A 211 9.74 -25.18 3.97
C THR A 211 8.99 -23.99 4.60
N LEU A 212 8.12 -24.27 5.54
CA LEU A 212 7.40 -23.26 6.34
C LEU A 212 7.71 -23.46 7.85
N PRO A 213 7.71 -22.38 8.66
CA PRO A 213 7.87 -22.50 10.10
C PRO A 213 6.64 -23.15 10.75
N GLU A 214 6.84 -24.15 11.60
CA GLU A 214 5.74 -24.83 12.32
C GLU A 214 4.90 -23.87 13.19
N SER A 215 5.46 -22.72 13.58
CA SER A 215 4.76 -21.69 14.33
C SER A 215 3.48 -21.17 13.65
N LEU A 216 3.33 -21.34 12.33
CA LEU A 216 2.09 -21.02 11.62
C LEU A 216 0.88 -21.82 12.13
N THR A 217 1.10 -22.93 12.80
CA THR A 217 0.04 -23.69 13.49
C THR A 217 -0.62 -22.86 14.62
N GLN A 218 0.07 -21.85 15.13
CA GLN A 218 -0.40 -20.96 16.20
C GLN A 218 -1.31 -19.83 15.69
N CYS A 219 -1.46 -19.66 14.39
CA CYS A 219 -2.41 -18.71 13.79
C CYS A 219 -3.83 -19.29 13.89
N ASP A 220 -4.57 -18.91 14.93
CA ASP A 220 -5.85 -19.53 15.30
C ASP A 220 -6.93 -19.45 14.21
N LYS A 221 -6.88 -18.39 13.39
CA LYS A 221 -7.86 -18.09 12.33
C LYS A 221 -7.41 -18.49 10.93
N LEU A 222 -6.23 -19.10 10.78
CA LEU A 222 -5.66 -19.38 9.47
C LEU A 222 -6.48 -20.45 8.74
N GLU A 223 -7.04 -20.05 7.61
CA GLU A 223 -7.93 -20.85 6.76
C GLU A 223 -7.21 -21.35 5.50
N THR A 224 -6.29 -20.51 4.96
CA THR A 224 -5.59 -20.85 3.71
C THR A 224 -4.12 -20.46 3.79
N ILE A 225 -3.25 -21.39 3.37
CA ILE A 225 -1.86 -21.13 2.99
C ILE A 225 -1.71 -21.59 1.54
N SER A 226 -1.11 -20.76 0.70
CA SER A 226 -0.70 -21.13 -0.65
C SER A 226 0.80 -20.97 -0.80
N VAL A 227 1.47 -22.02 -1.31
CA VAL A 227 2.92 -22.09 -1.58
C VAL A 227 3.21 -22.69 -2.95
N VAL A 228 2.26 -22.55 -3.87
CA VAL A 228 2.37 -23.05 -5.26
C VAL A 228 3.61 -22.44 -5.93
N GLU A 229 4.29 -23.21 -6.77
CA GLU A 229 5.52 -22.76 -7.46
C GLU A 229 6.63 -22.33 -6.50
N ASN A 230 6.82 -23.08 -5.40
CA ASN A 230 8.00 -23.01 -4.55
C ASN A 230 8.78 -24.35 -4.63
N PRO A 231 10.10 -24.36 -4.40
CA PRO A 231 10.88 -25.60 -4.40
C PRO A 231 10.40 -26.65 -3.39
N MET A 232 10.00 -26.18 -2.18
CA MET A 232 9.51 -26.98 -1.06
C MET A 232 10.34 -28.25 -0.82
N GLU A 233 11.66 -28.16 -0.92
CA GLU A 233 12.58 -29.32 -0.83
C GLU A 233 12.47 -30.10 0.47
N GLU A 234 12.19 -29.40 1.58
CA GLU A 234 11.95 -30.00 2.89
C GLU A 234 10.46 -30.31 3.13
N GLY A 235 9.59 -29.90 2.19
CA GLY A 235 8.14 -30.05 2.27
C GLY A 235 7.47 -29.13 3.28
N VAL A 236 6.13 -29.16 3.27
CA VAL A 236 5.32 -28.48 4.30
C VAL A 236 5.31 -29.32 5.57
N PRO A 237 5.63 -28.76 6.75
CA PRO A 237 5.64 -29.49 8.02
C PRO A 237 4.32 -30.22 8.29
N HIS A 238 4.40 -31.48 8.75
CA HIS A 238 3.22 -32.27 9.07
C HIS A 238 2.27 -31.61 10.07
N ALA A 239 2.82 -30.83 11.01
CA ALA A 239 2.02 -30.07 11.97
C ALA A 239 1.07 -29.06 11.28
N ILE A 240 1.51 -28.43 10.17
CA ILE A 240 0.71 -27.51 9.35
C ILE A 240 -0.33 -28.32 8.55
N LEU A 241 0.09 -29.39 7.86
CA LEU A 241 -0.81 -30.21 7.04
C LEU A 241 -1.94 -30.85 7.87
N ASN A 242 -1.68 -31.18 9.13
CA ASN A 242 -2.65 -31.79 10.04
C ASN A 242 -3.50 -30.75 10.81
N LYS A 243 -3.26 -29.46 10.61
CA LYS A 243 -4.06 -28.42 11.29
C LYS A 243 -5.51 -28.46 10.79
N LYS A 244 -6.45 -28.73 11.70
CA LYS A 244 -7.87 -28.84 11.37
C LYS A 244 -8.43 -27.56 10.78
N GLY A 245 -9.04 -27.68 9.61
CA GLY A 245 -9.71 -26.57 8.93
C GLY A 245 -8.78 -25.68 8.09
N LEU A 246 -7.47 -25.98 8.07
CA LEU A 246 -6.52 -25.28 7.21
C LEU A 246 -6.44 -25.95 5.85
N LYS A 247 -6.57 -25.17 4.78
CA LYS A 247 -6.29 -25.58 3.41
C LYS A 247 -4.87 -25.17 3.05
N VAL A 248 -4.10 -26.09 2.51
CA VAL A 248 -2.74 -25.84 2.01
C VAL A 248 -2.70 -26.18 0.53
N ASP A 249 -2.43 -25.17 -0.30
CA ASP A 249 -2.19 -25.30 -1.73
C ASP A 249 -0.67 -25.33 -1.96
N GLN A 250 -0.15 -26.35 -2.66
CA GLN A 250 1.29 -26.59 -2.91
C GLN A 250 1.52 -27.14 -4.33
#